data_5a890381bf28bdad7dc8cbc7754eb8e7
#
_entry.id   5a890381bf28bdad7dc8cbc7754eb8e7
#
_cell.length_a   1.000
_cell.length_b   1.000
_cell.length_c   1.000
_cell.angle_alpha   90.00
_cell.angle_beta   90.00
_cell.angle_gamma   90.00
#
_symmetry.space_group_name_H-M   'P 1'
#
loop_
_entity.id
_entity.type
_entity.pdbx_description
1 polymer ?
#
loop_
_entity_poly.entity_id
_entity_poly.type
_entity_poly.pdbx_seq_one_letter_code
_entity_poly.pdbx_strand_id
1 'polypeptide(L)'
;MKHWLLSVLLVVCGTVSAQITLVKDGKSSARIIVQDKMPNSKTSAQFLQRFLTEISGVALPIENDKTPRKGDILIGGQSPAEVTEDGFSISTQDGILKISGKENGVVYGVVTLLEQYWGIDYWGENEYSLTPSKTVNLPFINKVENPGFRYRQTQCYAIHTDSIY
;
A
#
# COMPACT_ATOMS: atom_id res chain seq x y z
N MET A 1 12.11 -60.13 21.36
CA MET A 1 11.36 -58.89 21.65
C MET A 1 11.91 -57.82 20.71
N LYS A 2 11.16 -57.46 19.66
CA LYS A 2 11.56 -56.48 18.65
C LYS A 2 10.90 -55.14 19.04
N HIS A 3 11.71 -54.15 19.43
CA HIS A 3 11.24 -52.80 19.68
C HIS A 3 11.14 -52.06 18.35
N TRP A 4 9.93 -51.74 17.89
CA TRP A 4 9.65 -50.83 16.80
C TRP A 4 9.67 -49.40 17.34
N LEU A 5 10.72 -48.67 17.02
CA LEU A 5 10.78 -47.22 17.24
C LEU A 5 9.97 -46.56 16.13
N LEU A 6 8.80 -46.04 16.48
CA LEU A 6 7.96 -45.23 15.61
C LEU A 6 8.53 -43.81 15.64
N SER A 7 9.30 -43.42 14.60
CA SER A 7 9.74 -42.06 14.42
C SER A 7 8.56 -41.20 13.89
N VAL A 8 7.98 -40.39 14.76
CA VAL A 8 6.98 -39.38 14.37
C VAL A 8 7.71 -38.23 13.70
N LEU A 9 7.60 -38.17 12.37
CA LEU A 9 8.07 -37.02 11.58
C LEU A 9 7.10 -35.85 11.75
N LEU A 10 7.47 -34.91 12.59
CA LEU A 10 6.70 -33.66 12.79
C LEU A 10 6.91 -32.73 11.57
N VAL A 11 5.98 -32.77 10.62
CA VAL A 11 5.97 -31.82 9.49
C VAL A 11 5.49 -30.48 10.03
N VAL A 12 6.43 -29.58 10.33
CA VAL A 12 6.11 -28.17 10.61
C VAL A 12 5.73 -27.51 9.29
N CYS A 13 4.43 -27.44 9.02
CA CYS A 13 3.89 -26.67 7.91
C CYS A 13 4.02 -25.18 8.25
N GLY A 14 5.17 -24.59 7.92
CA GLY A 14 5.35 -23.12 8.01
C GLY A 14 4.39 -22.45 7.04
N THR A 15 3.47 -21.64 7.55
CA THR A 15 2.64 -20.76 6.71
C THR A 15 3.55 -19.75 6.04
N VAL A 16 3.87 -19.96 4.76
CA VAL A 16 4.54 -18.95 3.94
C VAL A 16 3.53 -17.83 3.72
N SER A 17 3.61 -16.79 4.55
CA SER A 17 2.87 -15.56 4.31
C SER A 17 3.40 -14.95 3.01
N ALA A 18 2.55 -14.83 2.00
CA ALA A 18 2.93 -14.21 0.74
C ALA A 18 3.34 -12.76 1.00
N GLN A 19 4.63 -12.49 0.88
CA GLN A 19 5.23 -11.18 1.09
C GLN A 19 5.62 -10.58 -0.26
N ILE A 20 5.26 -9.32 -0.49
CA ILE A 20 5.72 -8.56 -1.66
C ILE A 20 6.97 -7.77 -1.25
N THR A 21 8.03 -7.92 -2.02
CA THR A 21 9.22 -7.07 -1.89
C THR A 21 9.20 -6.02 -2.99
N LEU A 22 9.02 -4.77 -2.61
CA LEU A 22 9.02 -3.63 -3.53
C LEU A 22 10.43 -3.09 -3.79
N VAL A 23 11.25 -3.03 -2.75
CA VAL A 23 12.66 -2.63 -2.83
C VAL A 23 13.48 -3.64 -2.06
N LYS A 24 14.59 -4.09 -2.62
CA LYS A 24 15.54 -5.00 -1.97
C LYS A 24 16.95 -4.42 -2.09
N ASP A 25 17.61 -4.22 -0.94
CA ASP A 25 18.99 -3.72 -0.86
C ASP A 25 19.22 -2.44 -1.71
N GLY A 26 18.26 -1.52 -1.68
CA GLY A 26 18.30 -0.27 -2.44
C GLY A 26 18.12 -0.43 -3.95
N LYS A 27 17.57 -1.55 -4.41
CA LYS A 27 17.26 -1.81 -5.83
C LYS A 27 15.81 -2.25 -5.99
N SER A 28 15.20 -1.86 -7.10
CA SER A 28 13.85 -2.28 -7.46
C SER A 28 13.68 -2.37 -8.97
N SER A 29 12.79 -3.27 -9.40
CA SER A 29 12.24 -3.32 -10.77
C SER A 29 10.74 -3.05 -10.79
N ALA A 30 10.16 -2.72 -9.63
CA ALA A 30 8.76 -2.39 -9.49
C ALA A 30 8.42 -1.05 -10.17
N ARG A 31 7.16 -0.92 -10.57
CA ARG A 31 6.59 0.29 -11.15
C ARG A 31 5.33 0.66 -10.39
N ILE A 32 4.99 1.94 -10.40
CA ILE A 32 3.68 2.41 -9.96
C ILE A 32 2.83 2.59 -11.23
N ILE A 33 1.74 1.85 -11.34
CA ILE A 33 0.83 1.88 -12.49
C ILE A 33 -0.45 2.57 -12.08
N VAL A 34 -0.80 3.65 -12.77
CA VAL A 34 -2.08 4.35 -12.61
C VAL A 34 -3.06 3.82 -13.64
N GLN A 35 -4.18 3.23 -13.20
CA GLN A 35 -5.16 2.56 -14.07
C GLN A 35 -6.37 3.42 -14.44
N ASP A 36 -6.50 4.60 -13.89
CA ASP A 36 -7.59 5.49 -14.24
C ASP A 36 -7.08 6.93 -14.47
N LYS A 37 -7.93 7.76 -15.04
CA LYS A 37 -7.61 9.15 -15.32
C LYS A 37 -8.08 10.10 -14.23
N MET A 38 -8.48 9.58 -13.07
CA MET A 38 -8.94 10.41 -11.96
C MET A 38 -7.76 11.21 -11.38
N PRO A 39 -7.92 12.50 -11.12
CA PRO A 39 -6.84 13.35 -10.57
C PRO A 39 -6.25 12.75 -9.27
N ASN A 40 -7.10 12.22 -8.40
CA ASN A 40 -6.70 11.65 -7.12
C ASN A 40 -5.80 10.43 -7.26
N SER A 41 -5.98 9.59 -8.28
CA SER A 41 -5.11 8.43 -8.51
C SER A 41 -3.71 8.84 -8.92
N LYS A 42 -3.58 9.86 -9.77
CA LYS A 42 -2.27 10.41 -10.14
C LYS A 42 -1.56 11.07 -8.96
N THR A 43 -2.27 11.89 -8.20
CA THR A 43 -1.74 12.55 -7.00
C THR A 43 -1.30 11.50 -5.97
N SER A 44 -2.12 10.47 -5.73
CA SER A 44 -1.79 9.35 -4.83
C SER A 44 -0.53 8.60 -5.27
N ALA A 45 -0.37 8.38 -6.57
CA ALA A 45 0.82 7.71 -7.11
C ALA A 45 2.10 8.55 -6.89
N GLN A 46 2.02 9.86 -7.09
CA GLN A 46 3.13 10.78 -6.84
C GLN A 46 3.47 10.86 -5.34
N PHE A 47 2.46 10.91 -4.50
CA PHE A 47 2.61 10.93 -3.06
C PHE A 47 3.27 9.63 -2.56
N LEU A 48 2.80 8.49 -3.00
CA LEU A 48 3.41 7.19 -2.69
C LEU A 48 4.86 7.10 -3.17
N GLN A 49 5.15 7.55 -4.41
CA GLN A 49 6.51 7.58 -4.97
C GLN A 49 7.45 8.43 -4.10
N ARG A 50 6.98 9.62 -3.68
CA ARG A 50 7.77 10.52 -2.82
C ARG A 50 8.19 9.80 -1.54
N PHE A 51 7.25 9.29 -0.76
CA PHE A 51 7.54 8.64 0.51
C PHE A 51 8.36 7.35 0.35
N LEU A 52 8.06 6.55 -0.66
CA LEU A 52 8.85 5.36 -0.95
C LEU A 52 10.31 5.72 -1.30
N THR A 53 10.51 6.83 -2.02
CA THR A 53 11.84 7.35 -2.34
C THR A 53 12.55 7.83 -1.07
N GLU A 54 11.87 8.53 -0.20
CA GLU A 54 12.43 8.98 1.08
C GLU A 54 12.81 7.81 1.99
N ILE A 55 11.97 6.76 2.05
CA ILE A 55 12.26 5.55 2.83
C ILE A 55 13.43 4.77 2.26
N SER A 56 13.43 4.50 0.95
CA SER A 56 14.32 3.49 0.35
C SER A 56 15.51 4.07 -0.43
N GLY A 57 15.41 5.34 -0.83
CA GLY A 57 16.33 5.97 -1.76
C GLY A 57 16.07 5.60 -3.23
N VAL A 58 14.96 4.90 -3.54
CA VAL A 58 14.64 4.41 -4.89
C VAL A 58 13.34 5.03 -5.38
N ALA A 59 13.41 5.82 -6.46
CA ALA A 59 12.22 6.34 -7.12
C ALA A 59 11.68 5.31 -8.13
N LEU A 60 10.49 4.77 -7.87
CA LEU A 60 9.82 3.88 -8.81
C LEU A 60 9.21 4.68 -9.96
N PRO A 61 9.32 4.24 -11.22
CA PRO A 61 8.68 4.92 -12.34
C PRO A 61 7.16 4.83 -12.23
N ILE A 62 6.48 5.95 -12.56
CA ILE A 62 5.02 6.01 -12.67
C ILE A 62 4.65 5.85 -14.15
N GLU A 63 3.81 4.87 -14.45
CA GLU A 63 3.31 4.57 -15.79
C GLU A 63 1.78 4.56 -15.80
N ASN A 64 1.17 4.89 -16.94
CA ASN A 64 -0.29 4.89 -17.07
C ASN A 64 -0.74 3.70 -17.93
N ASP A 65 -1.88 3.11 -17.56
CA ASP A 65 -2.61 2.09 -18.34
C ASP A 65 -1.75 0.91 -18.84
N LYS A 66 -0.74 0.51 -18.06
CA LYS A 66 0.09 -0.66 -18.36
C LYS A 66 -0.43 -1.90 -17.64
N THR A 67 -0.20 -3.05 -18.25
CA THR A 67 -0.45 -4.34 -17.59
C THR A 67 0.52 -4.52 -16.43
N PRO A 68 0.02 -4.75 -15.20
CA PRO A 68 0.86 -4.94 -14.04
C PRO A 68 1.59 -6.29 -14.09
N ARG A 69 2.76 -6.35 -13.48
CA ARG A 69 3.57 -7.55 -13.26
C ARG A 69 3.74 -7.79 -11.77
N LYS A 70 4.16 -8.98 -11.37
CA LYS A 70 4.54 -9.25 -9.97
C LYS A 70 5.58 -8.23 -9.50
N GLY A 71 5.34 -7.68 -8.32
CA GLY A 71 6.14 -6.62 -7.72
C GLY A 71 5.67 -5.20 -8.06
N ASP A 72 4.79 -5.00 -9.03
CA ASP A 72 4.26 -3.67 -9.35
C ASP A 72 3.23 -3.20 -8.32
N ILE A 73 3.05 -1.89 -8.26
CA ILE A 73 2.02 -1.20 -7.49
C ILE A 73 0.96 -0.69 -8.46
N LEU A 74 -0.29 -0.99 -8.19
CA LEU A 74 -1.43 -0.59 -8.99
C LEU A 74 -2.27 0.42 -8.22
N ILE A 75 -2.45 1.61 -8.76
CA ILE A 75 -3.22 2.70 -8.15
C ILE A 75 -4.45 3.00 -9.00
N GLY A 76 -5.62 3.01 -8.35
CA GLY A 76 -6.89 3.26 -9.02
C GLY A 76 -7.50 2.02 -9.65
N GLY A 77 -8.34 2.24 -10.67
CA GLY A 77 -9.11 1.20 -11.33
C GLY A 77 -10.35 0.76 -10.54
N GLN A 78 -10.90 -0.38 -10.92
CA GLN A 78 -12.14 -0.86 -10.33
C GLN A 78 -11.96 -1.28 -8.87
N SER A 79 -12.77 -0.70 -7.98
CA SER A 79 -12.83 -1.06 -6.57
C SER A 79 -13.79 -2.25 -6.36
N PRO A 80 -13.59 -3.06 -5.31
CA PRO A 80 -14.56 -4.05 -4.87
C PRO A 80 -15.95 -3.44 -4.64
N ALA A 81 -17.00 -4.27 -4.77
CA ALA A 81 -18.38 -3.81 -4.64
C ALA A 81 -18.71 -3.24 -3.25
N GLU A 82 -18.01 -3.72 -2.23
CA GLU A 82 -18.18 -3.32 -0.84
C GLU A 82 -17.63 -1.90 -0.54
N VAL A 83 -16.82 -1.34 -1.44
CA VAL A 83 -16.25 -0.01 -1.27
C VAL A 83 -17.31 1.05 -1.55
N THR A 84 -17.60 1.87 -0.53
CA THR A 84 -18.55 2.99 -0.60
C THR A 84 -17.87 4.30 -0.98
N GLU A 85 -18.59 5.43 -0.98
CA GLU A 85 -18.02 6.77 -1.18
C GLU A 85 -16.87 7.02 -0.18
N ASP A 86 -15.74 7.54 -0.65
CA ASP A 86 -14.51 7.73 0.12
C ASP A 86 -13.92 6.46 0.74
N GLY A 87 -14.48 5.29 0.46
CA GLY A 87 -13.93 4.01 0.86
C GLY A 87 -12.79 3.58 -0.05
N PHE A 88 -11.95 2.66 0.45
CA PHE A 88 -10.83 2.11 -0.29
C PHE A 88 -10.62 0.62 -0.03
N SER A 89 -9.84 0.00 -0.89
CA SER A 89 -9.28 -1.33 -0.68
C SER A 89 -7.78 -1.35 -0.91
N ILE A 90 -7.07 -2.15 -0.10
CA ILE A 90 -5.66 -2.46 -0.26
C ILE A 90 -5.54 -3.98 -0.34
N SER A 91 -4.93 -4.50 -1.39
CA SER A 91 -4.66 -5.94 -1.51
C SER A 91 -3.28 -6.21 -2.07
N THR A 92 -2.70 -7.35 -1.65
CA THR A 92 -1.39 -7.85 -2.13
C THR A 92 -1.55 -9.20 -2.83
N GLN A 93 -2.66 -9.41 -3.52
CA GLN A 93 -2.94 -10.63 -4.27
C GLN A 93 -2.04 -10.75 -5.50
N ASP A 94 -1.71 -11.98 -5.88
CA ASP A 94 -0.91 -12.30 -7.07
C ASP A 94 0.47 -11.64 -7.12
N GLY A 95 0.97 -11.19 -5.97
CA GLY A 95 2.25 -10.49 -5.87
C GLY A 95 2.22 -9.06 -6.40
N ILE A 96 1.05 -8.44 -6.47
CA ILE A 96 0.82 -7.05 -6.88
C ILE A 96 0.19 -6.31 -5.71
N LEU A 97 0.73 -5.14 -5.35
CA LEU A 97 0.07 -4.24 -4.44
C LEU A 97 -0.99 -3.45 -5.20
N LYS A 98 -2.26 -3.65 -4.90
CA LYS A 98 -3.36 -2.89 -5.49
C LYS A 98 -4.00 -1.99 -4.45
N ILE A 99 -4.14 -0.70 -4.78
CA ILE A 99 -4.87 0.29 -4.00
C ILE A 99 -5.94 0.89 -4.89
N SER A 100 -7.20 0.71 -4.53
CA SER A 100 -8.33 1.27 -5.26
C SER A 100 -9.34 1.89 -4.30
N GLY A 101 -10.13 2.85 -4.77
CA GLY A 101 -11.09 3.54 -3.94
C GLY A 101 -12.06 4.35 -4.79
N LYS A 102 -13.08 4.89 -4.15
CA LYS A 102 -14.02 5.83 -4.75
C LYS A 102 -13.73 7.24 -4.25
N GLU A 103 -13.87 8.23 -5.11
CA GLU A 103 -13.61 9.64 -4.80
C GLU A 103 -12.21 9.86 -4.16
N ASN A 104 -12.14 10.26 -2.89
CA ASN A 104 -10.89 10.43 -2.16
C ASN A 104 -10.33 9.11 -1.59
N GLY A 105 -11.08 8.03 -1.69
CA GLY A 105 -10.70 6.74 -1.09
C GLY A 105 -9.32 6.24 -1.53
N VAL A 106 -8.90 6.51 -2.77
CA VAL A 106 -7.54 6.13 -3.22
C VAL A 106 -6.46 6.84 -2.40
N VAL A 107 -6.66 8.15 -2.11
CA VAL A 107 -5.74 8.92 -1.26
C VAL A 107 -5.68 8.31 0.14
N TYR A 108 -6.84 8.04 0.73
CA TYR A 108 -6.92 7.42 2.07
C TYR A 108 -6.26 6.04 2.11
N GLY A 109 -6.42 5.25 1.05
CA GLY A 109 -5.75 3.97 0.92
C GLY A 109 -4.22 4.08 0.90
N VAL A 110 -3.68 5.07 0.19
CA VAL A 110 -2.23 5.33 0.17
C VAL A 110 -1.75 5.81 1.54
N VAL A 111 -2.44 6.76 2.17
CA VAL A 111 -2.09 7.24 3.52
C VAL A 111 -2.11 6.09 4.53
N THR A 112 -3.16 5.27 4.51
CA THR A 112 -3.26 4.08 5.37
C THR A 112 -2.11 3.10 5.15
N LEU A 113 -1.69 2.88 3.89
CA LEU A 113 -0.53 2.04 3.60
C LEU A 113 0.74 2.61 4.25
N LEU A 114 0.97 3.90 4.08
CA LEU A 114 2.16 4.59 4.59
C LEU A 114 2.21 4.54 6.12
N GLU A 115 1.11 4.83 6.79
CA GLU A 115 1.02 4.83 8.25
C GLU A 115 1.10 3.42 8.84
N GLN A 116 0.24 2.51 8.41
CA GLN A 116 0.06 1.22 9.09
C GLN A 116 1.11 0.18 8.71
N TYR A 117 1.71 0.28 7.52
CA TYR A 117 2.64 -0.74 7.03
C TYR A 117 4.07 -0.26 6.88
N TRP A 118 4.27 1.05 6.71
CA TRP A 118 5.63 1.61 6.60
C TRP A 118 5.99 2.55 7.76
N GLY A 119 5.07 2.73 8.74
CA GLY A 119 5.35 3.42 9.99
C GLY A 119 5.68 4.90 9.80
N ILE A 120 4.98 5.55 8.87
CA ILE A 120 5.07 7.00 8.73
C ILE A 120 4.08 7.62 9.69
N ASP A 121 4.57 8.44 10.60
CA ASP A 121 3.74 9.26 11.47
C ASP A 121 3.67 10.68 10.90
N TYR A 122 2.47 11.16 10.62
CA TYR A 122 2.21 12.48 10.06
C TYR A 122 1.48 13.36 11.09
N TRP A 123 2.05 14.49 11.46
CA TRP A 123 1.48 15.40 12.48
C TRP A 123 1.02 16.75 11.92
N GLY A 124 1.37 17.09 10.70
CA GLY A 124 0.99 18.35 10.08
C GLY A 124 1.74 18.62 8.79
N GLU A 125 1.52 19.80 8.23
CA GLU A 125 2.19 20.23 7.01
C GLU A 125 3.71 20.18 7.19
N ASN A 126 4.38 19.33 6.40
CA ASN A 126 5.82 19.08 6.47
C ASN A 126 6.35 18.50 7.80
N GLU A 127 5.47 18.12 8.72
CA GLU A 127 5.84 17.51 9.99
C GLU A 127 5.46 16.02 10.00
N TYR A 128 6.41 15.17 9.67
CA TYR A 128 6.27 13.71 9.69
C TYR A 128 7.58 13.05 10.10
N SER A 129 7.49 11.82 10.58
CA SER A 129 8.64 10.97 10.78
C SER A 129 8.55 9.72 9.90
N LEU A 130 9.69 9.26 9.47
CA LEU A 130 9.83 7.98 8.76
C LEU A 130 11.15 7.33 9.14
N THR A 131 11.19 5.99 9.03
CA THR A 131 12.41 5.22 9.24
C THR A 131 12.98 4.78 7.89
N PRO A 132 14.17 5.27 7.49
CA PRO A 132 14.81 4.83 6.25
C PRO A 132 15.11 3.34 6.25
N SER A 133 14.85 2.67 5.13
CA SER A 133 15.13 1.24 4.93
C SER A 133 15.53 0.95 3.50
N LYS A 134 16.62 0.22 3.30
CA LYS A 134 17.04 -0.23 1.97
C LYS A 134 16.18 -1.38 1.42
N THR A 135 15.34 -1.98 2.27
CA THR A 135 14.45 -3.05 1.88
C THR A 135 13.03 -2.74 2.34
N VAL A 136 12.10 -2.69 1.39
CA VAL A 136 10.68 -2.39 1.63
C VAL A 136 9.85 -3.59 1.24
N ASN A 137 9.24 -4.20 2.25
CA ASN A 137 8.40 -5.38 2.13
C ASN A 137 6.98 -5.07 2.58
N LEU A 138 6.02 -5.83 2.05
CA LEU A 138 4.64 -5.82 2.50
C LEU A 138 4.19 -7.24 2.85
N PRO A 139 3.46 -7.42 3.94
CA PRO A 139 2.81 -8.68 4.25
C PRO A 139 1.66 -8.95 3.28
N PHE A 140 0.99 -10.09 3.46
CA PHE A 140 -0.31 -10.28 2.83
C PHE A 140 -1.32 -9.27 3.41
N ILE A 141 -1.93 -8.48 2.53
CA ILE A 141 -2.97 -7.51 2.86
C ILE A 141 -4.21 -7.84 2.03
N ASN A 142 -5.36 -7.85 2.68
CA ASN A 142 -6.67 -7.88 2.05
C ASN A 142 -7.60 -7.03 2.93
N LYS A 143 -7.61 -5.74 2.68
CA LYS A 143 -8.28 -4.74 3.51
C LYS A 143 -9.29 -3.97 2.67
N VAL A 144 -10.51 -3.85 3.18
CA VAL A 144 -11.53 -2.89 2.72
C VAL A 144 -11.87 -2.02 3.89
N GLU A 145 -11.88 -0.72 3.68
CA GLU A 145 -12.25 0.25 4.69
C GLU A 145 -13.20 1.29 4.12
N ASN A 146 -14.25 1.56 4.84
CA ASN A 146 -15.26 2.54 4.50
C ASN A 146 -15.41 3.55 5.63
N PRO A 147 -15.62 4.83 5.34
CA PRO A 147 -15.82 5.82 6.37
C PRO A 147 -17.09 5.54 7.17
N GLY A 148 -17.01 5.63 8.50
CA GLY A 148 -18.17 5.46 9.38
C GLY A 148 -19.17 6.62 9.30
N PHE A 149 -18.76 7.77 8.77
CA PHE A 149 -19.59 8.96 8.60
C PHE A 149 -19.42 9.52 7.19
N ARG A 150 -20.54 9.81 6.53
CA ARG A 150 -20.55 10.39 5.18
C ARG A 150 -20.02 11.83 5.17
N TYR A 151 -20.39 12.60 6.19
CA TYR A 151 -19.98 14.00 6.32
C TYR A 151 -18.92 14.14 7.40
N ARG A 152 -17.75 14.66 7.00
CA ARG A 152 -16.62 14.94 7.87
C ARG A 152 -16.07 16.30 7.51
N GLN A 153 -16.02 17.18 8.49
CA GLN A 153 -15.47 18.52 8.32
C GLN A 153 -14.52 18.82 9.48
N THR A 154 -13.37 19.35 9.15
CA THR A 154 -12.44 19.94 10.11
C THR A 154 -12.37 21.44 9.88
N GLN A 155 -12.19 22.19 10.95
CA GLN A 155 -11.92 23.63 10.87
C GLN A 155 -10.42 23.93 11.04
N CYS A 156 -9.56 22.91 10.98
CA CYS A 156 -8.12 23.11 11.02
C CYS A 156 -7.65 23.74 9.70
N TYR A 157 -7.18 24.96 9.77
CA TYR A 157 -6.75 25.74 8.59
C TYR A 157 -5.60 25.06 7.84
N ALA A 158 -4.65 24.45 8.56
CA ALA A 158 -3.52 23.75 7.95
C ALA A 158 -3.96 22.58 7.06
N ILE A 159 -4.99 21.83 7.46
CA ILE A 159 -5.52 20.71 6.66
C ILE A 159 -6.21 21.23 5.39
N HIS A 160 -6.88 22.39 5.45
CA HIS A 160 -7.54 22.95 4.27
C HIS A 160 -6.56 23.55 3.25
N THR A 161 -5.36 23.89 3.66
CA THR A 161 -4.33 24.45 2.78
C THR A 161 -3.33 23.43 2.27
N ASP A 162 -3.29 22.23 2.85
CA ASP A 162 -2.46 21.14 2.39
C ASP A 162 -3.04 20.54 1.09
N SER A 163 -2.22 20.48 0.06
CA SER A 163 -2.61 19.93 -1.26
C SER A 163 -2.87 18.42 -1.24
N ILE A 164 -2.70 17.76 -0.11
CA ILE A 164 -2.88 16.33 0.07
C ILE A 164 -4.32 16.00 0.53
N TYR A 165 -4.99 16.93 1.20
CA TYR A 165 -6.35 16.81 1.69
C TYR A 165 -7.27 17.80 0.90
#